data_c7c2f2964bc08a4f47ca34fe09693df9
#
_entry.id   c7c2f2964bc08a4f47ca34fe09693df9
#
_cell.length_a   1.000
_cell.length_b   1.000
_cell.length_c   1.000
_cell.angle_alpha   90.00
_cell.angle_beta   90.00
_cell.angle_gamma   90.00
#
_symmetry.space_group_name_H-M   'P 1'
#
loop_
_entity.id
_entity.type
_entity.pdbx_description
1 polymer ?
#
loop_
_entity_poly.entity_id
_entity_poly.type
_entity_poly.pdbx_seq_one_letter_code
_entity_poly.pdbx_strand_id
1 'polypeptide(L)'
;ALPISDHCRHTTFSTKLTDIDVEEGAFTAPISKALKEYEETRIHIYGKDTKRPVTLMDMATAAVKALRKEGKLDNLDASEEVNACTIKVKIDTVNGSEDWLLLFKNETHNHPTEIEPFGGAATCLGGCIRDPLSGRSYVYQAMRVTGAGDPRTPLSETLPGKLPQRKIPIEAAKGYS
;
A
#
# COMPACT_ATOMS: atom_id res chain seq x y z
N ALA A 1 18.82 2.86 9.87
CA ALA A 1 17.62 2.38 9.15
C ALA A 1 17.51 2.96 7.73
N LEU A 2 17.72 4.29 7.54
CA LEU A 2 17.68 4.95 6.23
C LEU A 2 18.59 4.31 5.18
N PRO A 3 19.88 3.97 5.46
CA PRO A 3 20.75 3.36 4.46
C PRO A 3 20.24 2.02 3.92
N ILE A 4 19.61 1.20 4.76
CA ILE A 4 19.08 -0.10 4.35
C ILE A 4 17.83 0.08 3.49
N SER A 5 16.93 0.97 3.89
CA SER A 5 15.71 1.29 3.14
C SER A 5 16.04 1.86 1.76
N ASP A 6 16.98 2.79 1.69
CA ASP A 6 17.44 3.38 0.44
C ASP A 6 18.15 2.34 -0.43
N HIS A 7 18.97 1.47 0.16
CA HIS A 7 19.64 0.42 -0.57
C HIS A 7 18.65 -0.53 -1.25
N CYS A 8 17.67 -1.05 -0.52
CA CYS A 8 16.64 -1.92 -1.10
C CYS A 8 15.84 -1.22 -2.21
N ARG A 9 15.38 0.00 -1.95
CA ARG A 9 14.61 0.78 -2.92
C ARG A 9 15.42 1.11 -4.17
N HIS A 10 16.60 1.64 -4.02
CA HIS A 10 17.43 2.09 -5.14
C HIS A 10 18.06 0.94 -5.91
N THR A 11 18.50 -0.11 -5.24
CA THR A 11 19.16 -1.24 -5.90
C THR A 11 18.16 -2.05 -6.73
N THR A 12 16.99 -2.36 -6.20
CA THR A 12 16.01 -3.21 -6.90
C THR A 12 15.17 -2.41 -7.89
N PHE A 13 14.51 -1.35 -7.42
CA PHE A 13 13.52 -0.63 -8.23
C PHE A 13 14.12 0.39 -9.19
N SER A 14 15.36 0.82 -8.97
CA SER A 14 16.07 1.76 -9.84
C SER A 14 17.07 1.07 -10.76
N THR A 15 17.19 -0.26 -10.74
CA THR A 15 17.98 -1.02 -11.70
C THR A 15 17.48 -0.73 -13.11
N LYS A 16 18.41 -0.39 -14.01
CA LYS A 16 18.11 -0.14 -15.41
C LYS A 16 17.84 -1.46 -16.11
N LEU A 17 16.74 -1.52 -16.83
CA LEU A 17 16.38 -2.63 -17.68
C LEU A 17 16.77 -2.27 -19.10
N THR A 18 17.62 -3.08 -19.71
CA THR A 18 18.11 -2.88 -21.10
C THR A 18 17.29 -3.69 -22.09
N ASP A 19 16.93 -4.90 -21.68
CA ASP A 19 16.19 -5.85 -22.50
C ASP A 19 15.07 -6.45 -21.66
N ILE A 20 13.88 -6.56 -22.27
CA ILE A 20 12.70 -7.15 -21.64
C ILE A 20 12.18 -8.21 -22.61
N ASP A 21 12.44 -9.46 -22.28
CA ASP A 21 11.92 -10.61 -23.02
C ASP A 21 10.70 -11.18 -22.32
N VAL A 22 9.68 -11.50 -23.11
CA VAL A 22 8.46 -12.15 -22.62
C VAL A 22 8.49 -13.60 -23.05
N GLU A 23 8.73 -14.50 -22.11
CA GLU A 23 8.77 -15.94 -22.36
C GLU A 23 7.40 -16.46 -22.79
N GLU A 24 7.41 -17.50 -23.65
CA GLU A 24 6.19 -18.19 -24.07
C GLU A 24 5.55 -18.95 -22.91
N GLY A 25 4.25 -18.73 -22.68
CA GLY A 25 3.48 -19.36 -21.62
C GLY A 25 2.03 -18.86 -21.58
N ALA A 26 1.32 -19.28 -20.58
CA ALA A 26 -0.10 -18.95 -20.40
C ALA A 26 -0.38 -17.43 -20.29
N PHE A 27 0.62 -16.65 -19.91
CA PHE A 27 0.50 -15.20 -19.69
C PHE A 27 1.22 -14.36 -20.74
N THR A 28 1.76 -14.94 -21.81
CA THR A 28 2.50 -14.22 -22.86
C THR A 28 1.66 -13.07 -23.44
N ALA A 29 0.44 -13.34 -23.86
CA ALA A 29 -0.40 -12.34 -24.51
C ALA A 29 -0.73 -11.15 -23.58
N PRO A 30 -1.21 -11.32 -22.33
CA PRO A 30 -1.49 -10.21 -21.45
C PRO A 30 -0.22 -9.44 -21.04
N ILE A 31 0.92 -10.11 -20.84
CA ILE A 31 2.17 -9.45 -20.49
C ILE A 31 2.69 -8.61 -21.67
N SER A 32 2.71 -9.17 -22.88
CA SER A 32 3.14 -8.43 -24.08
C SER A 32 2.25 -7.21 -24.36
N LYS A 33 0.94 -7.34 -24.11
CA LYS A 33 0.02 -6.21 -24.20
C LYS A 33 0.35 -5.13 -23.17
N ALA A 34 0.57 -5.52 -21.93
CA ALA A 34 0.91 -4.58 -20.85
C ALA A 34 2.26 -3.86 -21.10
N LEU A 35 3.24 -4.59 -21.64
CA LEU A 35 4.52 -3.99 -22.03
C LEU A 35 4.35 -2.94 -23.13
N LYS A 36 3.57 -3.23 -24.15
CA LYS A 36 3.26 -2.26 -25.22
C LYS A 36 2.53 -1.04 -24.69
N GLU A 37 1.52 -1.22 -23.84
CA GLU A 37 0.80 -0.13 -23.19
C GLU A 37 1.72 0.74 -22.32
N TYR A 38 2.68 0.13 -21.63
CA TYR A 38 3.68 0.85 -20.87
C TYR A 38 4.59 1.70 -21.78
N GLU A 39 5.08 1.15 -22.90
CA GLU A 39 5.92 1.87 -23.87
C GLU A 39 5.18 3.08 -24.46
N GLU A 40 3.93 2.88 -24.86
CA GLU A 40 3.05 3.97 -25.36
C GLU A 40 2.84 5.05 -24.28
N THR A 41 2.62 4.62 -23.03
CA THR A 41 2.47 5.51 -21.88
C THR A 41 3.76 6.30 -21.62
N ARG A 42 4.92 5.68 -21.72
CA ARG A 42 6.21 6.39 -21.59
C ARG A 42 6.37 7.48 -22.65
N ILE A 43 6.03 7.18 -23.89
CA ILE A 43 6.06 8.16 -24.98
C ILE A 43 5.10 9.31 -24.67
N HIS A 44 3.91 9.00 -24.18
CA HIS A 44 2.93 10.01 -23.77
C HIS A 44 3.48 10.91 -22.66
N ILE A 45 4.12 10.33 -21.62
CA ILE A 45 4.60 11.09 -20.46
C ILE A 45 5.84 11.94 -20.81
N TYR A 46 6.84 11.34 -21.45
CA TYR A 46 8.19 11.89 -21.57
C TYR A 46 8.59 12.32 -22.99
N GLY A 47 7.79 11.96 -23.98
CA GLY A 47 8.14 12.14 -25.40
C GLY A 47 8.96 10.97 -25.98
N LYS A 48 9.03 10.92 -27.31
CA LYS A 48 9.69 9.81 -28.04
C LYS A 48 11.22 9.75 -27.81
N ASP A 49 11.85 10.89 -27.62
CA ASP A 49 13.32 11.00 -27.52
C ASP A 49 13.83 11.01 -26.09
N THR A 50 13.05 10.50 -25.17
CA THR A 50 13.43 10.48 -23.75
C THR A 50 14.67 9.61 -23.49
N LYS A 51 15.63 10.17 -22.76
CA LYS A 51 16.83 9.45 -22.27
C LYS A 51 16.60 8.83 -20.88
N ARG A 52 15.38 8.88 -20.35
CA ARG A 52 15.10 8.27 -19.04
C ARG A 52 15.25 6.75 -19.13
N PRO A 53 15.95 6.12 -18.20
CA PRO A 53 16.09 4.67 -18.18
C PRO A 53 14.72 4.01 -17.90
N VAL A 54 14.52 2.85 -18.47
CA VAL A 54 13.44 1.94 -18.06
C VAL A 54 13.85 1.30 -16.74
N THR A 55 12.99 1.35 -15.74
CA THR A 55 13.20 0.75 -14.41
C THR A 55 11.88 0.23 -13.88
N LEU A 56 11.93 -0.67 -12.89
CA LEU A 56 10.68 -1.13 -12.22
C LEU A 56 9.92 0.04 -11.58
N MET A 57 10.63 1.02 -11.01
CA MET A 57 9.99 2.22 -10.45
C MET A 57 9.32 3.07 -11.52
N ASP A 58 9.93 3.17 -12.70
CA ASP A 58 9.32 3.89 -13.82
C ASP A 58 8.03 3.20 -14.28
N MET A 59 8.03 1.87 -14.39
CA MET A 59 6.84 1.07 -14.70
C MET A 59 5.75 1.26 -13.64
N ALA A 60 6.08 1.10 -12.37
CA ALA A 60 5.14 1.22 -11.26
C ALA A 60 4.48 2.61 -11.16
N THR A 61 5.19 3.66 -11.58
CA THR A 61 4.71 5.05 -11.48
C THR A 61 4.16 5.62 -12.79
N ALA A 62 4.21 4.88 -13.89
CA ALA A 62 3.83 5.37 -15.21
C ALA A 62 2.37 5.83 -15.26
N ALA A 63 1.44 5.00 -14.76
CA ALA A 63 0.01 5.33 -14.76
C ALA A 63 -0.30 6.64 -14.01
N VAL A 64 0.27 6.81 -12.81
CA VAL A 64 0.08 8.02 -12.00
C VAL A 64 0.63 9.26 -12.72
N LYS A 65 1.78 9.15 -13.37
CA LYS A 65 2.38 10.24 -14.14
C LYS A 65 1.55 10.62 -15.36
N ALA A 66 0.98 9.62 -16.05
CA ALA A 66 0.08 9.86 -17.17
C ALA A 66 -1.19 10.60 -16.74
N LEU A 67 -1.87 10.10 -15.70
CA LEU A 67 -3.05 10.72 -15.12
C LEU A 67 -2.80 12.16 -14.65
N ARG A 68 -1.62 12.41 -14.04
CA ARG A 68 -1.22 13.77 -13.63
C ARG A 68 -1.05 14.68 -14.84
N LYS A 69 -0.42 14.20 -15.91
CA LYS A 69 -0.24 14.97 -17.15
C LYS A 69 -1.56 15.30 -17.84
N GLU A 70 -2.56 14.42 -17.68
CA GLU A 70 -3.91 14.61 -18.20
C GLU A 70 -4.82 15.48 -17.31
N GLY A 71 -4.32 16.03 -16.20
CA GLY A 71 -5.09 16.82 -15.24
C GLY A 71 -6.13 16.04 -14.45
N LYS A 72 -6.05 14.70 -14.44
CA LYS A 72 -7.00 13.84 -13.71
C LYS A 72 -6.72 13.69 -12.21
N LEU A 73 -5.64 14.30 -11.72
CA LEU A 73 -5.22 14.26 -10.32
C LEU A 73 -5.16 15.65 -9.69
N ASP A 74 -5.94 16.60 -10.19
CA ASP A 74 -5.93 17.98 -9.68
C ASP A 74 -6.52 18.10 -8.28
N ASN A 75 -7.35 17.13 -7.88
CA ASN A 75 -7.86 17.01 -6.53
C ASN A 75 -6.89 16.33 -5.55
N LEU A 76 -5.74 15.86 -6.02
CA LEU A 76 -4.72 15.30 -5.15
C LEU A 76 -4.12 16.41 -4.28
N ASP A 77 -4.13 16.20 -2.96
CA ASP A 77 -3.46 17.11 -2.02
C ASP A 77 -1.96 16.82 -2.05
N ALA A 78 -1.21 17.70 -2.71
CA ALA A 78 0.24 17.61 -2.79
C ALA A 78 0.88 18.28 -1.58
N SER A 79 1.65 17.51 -0.81
CA SER A 79 2.45 18.02 0.30
C SER A 79 3.83 17.35 0.29
N GLU A 80 4.72 17.84 1.14
CA GLU A 80 6.06 17.23 1.32
C GLU A 80 5.97 15.85 1.98
N GLU A 81 4.89 15.58 2.71
CA GLU A 81 4.59 14.27 3.30
C GLU A 81 3.85 13.38 2.30
N VAL A 82 4.46 12.28 1.86
CA VAL A 82 3.96 11.43 0.78
C VAL A 82 3.72 10.00 1.28
N ASN A 83 3.23 9.81 2.50
CA ASN A 83 2.96 8.50 3.07
C ASN A 83 1.54 7.97 2.80
N ALA A 84 0.61 8.84 2.48
CA ALA A 84 -0.76 8.49 2.14
C ALA A 84 -1.20 9.21 0.86
N CYS A 85 -2.18 8.66 0.18
CA CYS A 85 -2.89 9.37 -0.88
C CYS A 85 -4.00 10.18 -0.23
N THR A 86 -3.94 11.50 -0.38
CA THR A 86 -4.93 12.42 0.19
C THR A 86 -5.57 13.20 -0.95
N ILE A 87 -6.89 13.18 -1.03
CA ILE A 87 -7.66 13.90 -2.04
C ILE A 87 -8.59 14.92 -1.41
N LYS A 88 -8.73 16.07 -2.07
CA LYS A 88 -9.65 17.12 -1.68
C LYS A 88 -11.06 16.75 -2.14
N VAL A 89 -12.00 16.76 -1.24
CA VAL A 89 -13.42 16.44 -1.50
C VAL A 89 -14.31 17.53 -0.89
N LYS A 90 -15.44 17.78 -1.54
CA LYS A 90 -16.50 18.60 -0.95
C LYS A 90 -17.56 17.70 -0.33
N ILE A 91 -17.95 18.03 0.87
CA ILE A 91 -18.97 17.28 1.62
C ILE A 91 -20.07 18.25 2.03
N ASP A 92 -21.31 17.90 1.72
CA ASP A 92 -22.48 18.63 2.17
C ASP A 92 -22.84 18.18 3.59
N THR A 93 -22.75 19.10 4.53
CA THR A 93 -23.08 18.92 5.94
C THR A 93 -24.33 19.70 6.30
N VAL A 94 -24.83 19.53 7.51
CA VAL A 94 -25.96 20.33 8.04
C VAL A 94 -25.64 21.83 8.15
N ASN A 95 -24.37 22.20 8.13
CA ASN A 95 -23.88 23.57 8.19
C ASN A 95 -23.55 24.16 6.83
N GLY A 96 -23.71 23.41 5.74
CA GLY A 96 -23.36 23.80 4.38
C GLY A 96 -22.27 22.89 3.78
N SER A 97 -21.76 23.30 2.61
CA SER A 97 -20.71 22.56 1.93
C SER A 97 -19.33 22.90 2.53
N GLU A 98 -18.57 21.89 2.88
CA GLU A 98 -17.26 22.00 3.52
C GLU A 98 -16.18 21.32 2.66
N ASP A 99 -14.97 21.86 2.68
CA ASP A 99 -13.79 21.25 2.05
C ASP A 99 -13.13 20.27 3.02
N TRP A 100 -13.07 19.01 2.63
CA TRP A 100 -12.50 17.94 3.43
C TRP A 100 -11.35 17.24 2.70
N LEU A 101 -10.54 16.50 3.47
CA LEU A 101 -9.49 15.64 2.95
C LEU A 101 -9.88 14.17 3.18
N LEU A 102 -9.96 13.41 2.10
CA LEU A 102 -10.11 11.97 2.17
C LEU A 102 -8.74 11.32 2.06
N LEU A 103 -8.32 10.66 3.13
CA LEU A 103 -7.06 9.92 3.18
C LEU A 103 -7.29 8.47 2.79
N PHE A 104 -6.47 7.98 1.88
CA PHE A 104 -6.47 6.59 1.48
C PHE A 104 -5.07 6.01 1.60
N LYS A 105 -4.94 4.88 2.27
CA LYS A 105 -3.72 4.10 2.35
C LYS A 105 -4.02 2.63 2.07
N ASN A 106 -3.21 2.01 1.23
CA ASN A 106 -3.20 0.58 1.01
C ASN A 106 -1.83 0.03 1.35
N GLU A 107 -1.78 -0.99 2.18
CA GLU A 107 -0.55 -1.54 2.71
C GLU A 107 -0.61 -3.06 2.73
N THR A 108 0.50 -3.70 2.34
CA THR A 108 0.67 -5.13 2.48
C THR A 108 1.10 -5.45 3.91
N HIS A 109 0.41 -6.40 4.53
CA HIS A 109 0.69 -6.83 5.90
C HIS A 109 1.33 -8.21 5.94
N ASN A 110 2.24 -8.41 6.89
CA ASN A 110 2.92 -9.69 7.15
C ASN A 110 2.25 -10.51 8.27
N HIS A 111 1.00 -10.24 8.58
CA HIS A 111 0.20 -10.93 9.60
C HIS A 111 0.84 -10.97 11.00
N PRO A 112 1.29 -9.86 11.57
CA PRO A 112 2.01 -9.87 12.83
C PRO A 112 1.19 -10.46 13.99
N THR A 113 -0.12 -10.22 14.00
CA THR A 113 -1.03 -10.74 15.04
C THR A 113 -1.20 -12.26 14.99
N GLU A 114 -1.05 -12.88 13.81
CA GLU A 114 -1.07 -14.35 13.68
C GLU A 114 0.23 -14.96 14.21
N ILE A 115 1.35 -14.30 13.98
CA ILE A 115 2.70 -14.82 14.32
C ILE A 115 3.00 -14.64 15.81
N GLU A 116 2.79 -13.43 16.33
CA GLU A 116 2.99 -13.04 17.72
C GLU A 116 1.84 -12.13 18.14
N PRO A 117 0.76 -12.71 18.69
CA PRO A 117 -0.52 -12.00 18.84
C PRO A 117 -0.46 -10.77 19.74
N PHE A 118 0.29 -10.81 20.84
CA PHE A 118 0.40 -9.70 21.78
C PHE A 118 1.11 -8.49 21.16
N GLY A 119 2.36 -8.65 20.77
CA GLY A 119 3.16 -7.56 20.19
C GLY A 119 2.67 -7.16 18.80
N GLY A 120 2.16 -8.13 18.02
CA GLY A 120 1.52 -7.86 16.74
C GLY A 120 0.30 -6.96 16.87
N ALA A 121 -0.56 -7.22 17.86
CA ALA A 121 -1.71 -6.37 18.14
C ALA A 121 -1.29 -4.97 18.63
N ALA A 122 -0.33 -4.89 19.55
CA ALA A 122 0.21 -3.62 20.03
C ALA A 122 0.83 -2.79 18.89
N THR A 123 1.57 -3.43 17.98
CA THR A 123 2.13 -2.77 16.79
C THR A 123 1.05 -2.25 15.86
N CYS A 124 0.00 -3.05 15.61
CA CYS A 124 -1.14 -2.64 14.77
C CYS A 124 -1.90 -1.45 15.39
N LEU A 125 -2.04 -1.40 16.72
CA LEU A 125 -2.62 -0.23 17.39
C LEU A 125 -1.80 1.02 17.14
N GLY A 126 -0.47 0.92 17.29
CA GLY A 126 0.45 2.01 16.97
C GLY A 126 0.37 2.45 15.51
N GLY A 127 0.24 1.50 14.56
CA GLY A 127 0.03 1.77 13.14
C GLY A 127 -1.24 2.54 12.86
N CYS A 128 -2.35 2.17 13.48
CA CYS A 128 -3.62 2.87 13.35
C CYS A 128 -3.56 4.35 13.76
N ILE A 129 -2.63 4.72 14.62
CA ILE A 129 -2.41 6.10 15.06
C ILE A 129 -1.41 6.81 14.13
N ARG A 130 -0.28 6.16 13.84
CA ARG A 130 0.80 6.76 13.02
C ARG A 130 0.38 7.02 11.58
N ASP A 131 -0.40 6.14 10.98
CA ASP A 131 -0.74 6.25 9.57
C ASP A 131 -1.61 7.48 9.25
N PRO A 132 -2.70 7.75 9.99
CA PRO A 132 -3.41 9.01 9.83
C PRO A 132 -2.59 10.24 10.18
N LEU A 133 -1.71 10.17 11.20
CA LEU A 133 -0.81 11.28 11.53
C LEU A 133 0.13 11.60 10.37
N SER A 134 0.62 10.60 9.65
CA SER A 134 1.44 10.81 8.44
C SER A 134 0.68 11.53 7.33
N GLY A 135 -0.64 11.44 7.31
CA GLY A 135 -1.53 12.21 6.45
C GLY A 135 -2.00 13.54 7.07
N ARG A 136 -1.39 13.99 8.16
CA ARG A 136 -1.77 15.22 8.90
C ARG A 136 -3.18 15.17 9.48
N SER A 137 -3.67 13.96 9.78
CA SER A 137 -4.98 13.75 10.39
C SER A 137 -4.84 13.31 11.83
N TYR A 138 -5.77 13.73 12.67
CA TYR A 138 -5.87 13.29 14.05
C TYR A 138 -6.71 12.03 14.15
N VAL A 139 -6.30 11.09 15.01
CA VAL A 139 -7.01 9.83 15.23
C VAL A 139 -7.77 9.85 16.54
N TYR A 140 -9.07 9.60 16.46
CA TYR A 140 -9.91 9.32 17.61
C TYR A 140 -10.34 7.86 17.57
N GLN A 141 -9.92 7.07 18.56
CA GLN A 141 -10.25 5.65 18.66
C GLN A 141 -11.21 5.42 19.83
N ALA A 142 -12.44 5.01 19.52
CA ALA A 142 -13.44 4.69 20.52
C ALA A 142 -13.68 3.19 20.67
N MET A 143 -13.38 2.40 19.64
CA MET A 143 -13.60 0.96 19.63
C MET A 143 -12.58 0.24 18.76
N ARG A 144 -12.13 -0.91 19.20
CA ARG A 144 -11.32 -1.84 18.44
C ARG A 144 -12.11 -3.10 18.12
N VAL A 145 -12.09 -3.49 16.84
CA VAL A 145 -12.66 -4.76 16.38
C VAL A 145 -11.52 -5.63 15.87
N THR A 146 -11.44 -6.86 16.34
CA THR A 146 -10.47 -7.86 15.90
C THR A 146 -11.14 -9.21 15.72
N GLY A 147 -10.59 -10.04 14.84
CA GLY A 147 -11.12 -11.38 14.57
C GLY A 147 -9.99 -12.34 14.23
N ALA A 148 -10.28 -13.61 14.40
CA ALA A 148 -9.47 -14.74 13.97
C ALA A 148 -10.40 -15.83 13.45
N GLY A 149 -9.90 -17.06 13.25
CA GLY A 149 -10.75 -18.21 13.02
C GLY A 149 -11.57 -18.57 14.27
N ASP A 150 -12.39 -19.62 14.19
CA ASP A 150 -13.22 -20.04 15.31
C ASP A 150 -12.37 -20.43 16.54
N PRO A 151 -12.47 -19.74 17.67
CA PRO A 151 -11.67 -20.02 18.85
C PRO A 151 -12.00 -21.38 19.52
N ARG A 152 -13.10 -22.02 19.10
CA ARG A 152 -13.51 -23.36 19.56
C ARG A 152 -12.84 -24.48 18.76
N THR A 153 -12.14 -24.15 17.68
CA THR A 153 -11.41 -25.14 16.88
C THR A 153 -10.50 -25.99 17.76
N PRO A 154 -10.61 -27.33 17.73
CA PRO A 154 -9.78 -28.23 18.54
C PRO A 154 -8.28 -28.05 18.21
N LEU A 155 -7.43 -28.29 19.21
CA LEU A 155 -5.97 -28.21 19.01
C LEU A 155 -5.49 -29.17 17.92
N SER A 156 -6.13 -30.33 17.79
CA SER A 156 -5.81 -31.33 16.76
C SER A 156 -6.03 -30.87 15.33
N GLU A 157 -6.85 -29.82 15.14
CA GLU A 157 -7.13 -29.23 13.82
C GLU A 157 -6.25 -27.99 13.55
N THR A 158 -5.37 -27.64 14.48
CA THR A 158 -4.44 -26.55 14.23
C THR A 158 -3.40 -26.94 13.18
N LEU A 159 -3.23 -26.11 12.17
CA LEU A 159 -2.24 -26.34 11.12
C LEU A 159 -0.82 -26.41 11.69
N PRO A 160 0.05 -27.27 11.12
CA PRO A 160 1.45 -27.36 11.55
C PRO A 160 2.16 -26.00 11.52
N GLY A 161 2.86 -25.66 12.59
CA GLY A 161 3.59 -24.38 12.70
C GLY A 161 2.73 -23.15 12.96
N LYS A 162 1.41 -23.32 13.17
CA LYS A 162 0.49 -22.22 13.48
C LYS A 162 0.06 -22.22 14.94
N LEU A 163 -0.32 -21.05 15.43
CA LEU A 163 -0.92 -20.92 16.76
C LEU A 163 -2.39 -21.39 16.73
N PRO A 164 -2.87 -22.03 17.84
CA PRO A 164 -4.30 -22.33 17.97
C PRO A 164 -5.15 -21.06 17.88
N GLN A 165 -6.29 -21.14 17.20
CA GLN A 165 -7.19 -19.99 16.99
C GLN A 165 -7.60 -19.34 18.31
N ARG A 166 -7.83 -20.14 19.34
CA ARG A 166 -8.17 -19.64 20.69
C ARG A 166 -7.08 -18.75 21.30
N LYS A 167 -5.79 -19.05 21.04
CA LYS A 167 -4.68 -18.28 21.59
C LYS A 167 -4.58 -16.89 20.95
N ILE A 168 -4.82 -16.80 19.65
CA ILE A 168 -4.68 -15.55 18.89
C ILE A 168 -5.56 -14.42 19.45
N PRO A 169 -6.89 -14.56 19.57
CA PRO A 169 -7.75 -13.47 20.06
C PRO A 169 -7.50 -13.14 21.54
N ILE A 170 -7.13 -14.13 22.36
CA ILE A 170 -6.82 -13.88 23.79
C ILE A 170 -5.58 -13.00 23.95
N GLU A 171 -4.50 -13.34 23.27
CA GLU A 171 -3.25 -12.58 23.38
C GLU A 171 -3.34 -11.23 22.61
N ALA A 172 -4.04 -11.20 21.49
CA ALA A 172 -4.29 -9.95 20.77
C ALA A 172 -5.10 -8.95 21.63
N ALA A 173 -6.13 -9.43 22.34
CA ALA A 173 -6.90 -8.58 23.25
C ALA A 173 -6.01 -7.93 24.32
N LYS A 174 -5.07 -8.68 24.89
CA LYS A 174 -4.10 -8.14 25.84
C LYS A 174 -3.14 -7.12 25.20
N GLY A 175 -2.74 -7.34 23.96
CA GLY A 175 -1.87 -6.43 23.22
C GLY A 175 -2.54 -5.10 22.85
N TYR A 176 -3.87 -5.04 22.89
CA TYR A 176 -4.64 -3.79 22.66
C TYR A 176 -4.93 -3.01 23.96
N SER A 177 -4.68 -3.59 25.11
CA SER A 177 -4.90 -2.98 26.43
C SER A 177 -3.69 -2.20 26.91
#